data_b95d8a0f2c4af38e37310deac3e4b2e9
#
_entry.id   b95d8a0f2c4af38e37310deac3e4b2e9
#
_cell.length_a   1.000
_cell.length_b   1.000
_cell.length_c   1.000
_cell.angle_alpha   90.00
_cell.angle_beta   90.00
_cell.angle_gamma   90.00
#
_symmetry.space_group_name_H-M   'P 1'
#
loop_
_entity.id
_entity.type
_entity.pdbx_description
1 polymer ?
#
loop_
_entity_poly.entity_id
_entity_poly.type
_entity_poly.pdbx_seq_one_letter_code
_entity_poly.pdbx_strand_id
1 'polypeptide(L)'
;GLTGGYLGHAATLATDRVHEAFIGDSQHHAFMHGPTFMGNPLACRVALESLRVFEEEHYLEKIAALSQVLQRELLEDAALRAHPAVADVRVLGATAVIETHGSEALAGVAAFARARGVWLRPIGRWLYTMPAYIATDAEITQITGVMKAWFLEARR
;
A
#
# COMPACT_ATOMS: atom_id res chain seq x y z
N GLY A 1 0.74 -10.06 -1.87
CA GLY A 1 -0.36 -9.63 -2.71
C GLY A 1 -0.97 -10.77 -3.52
N LEU A 2 -0.24 -11.36 -4.48
CA LEU A 2 -0.80 -12.34 -5.44
C LEU A 2 -1.47 -13.59 -4.83
N THR A 3 -1.10 -13.98 -3.62
CA THR A 3 -1.62 -15.18 -2.98
C THR A 3 -2.51 -14.88 -1.78
N GLY A 4 -2.92 -13.64 -1.57
CA GLY A 4 -3.64 -13.23 -0.37
C GLY A 4 -2.87 -13.46 0.93
N GLY A 5 -1.53 -13.61 0.86
CA GLY A 5 -0.67 -13.85 2.03
C GLY A 5 -0.47 -15.33 2.39
N TYR A 6 -1.10 -16.26 1.69
CA TYR A 6 -0.99 -17.70 2.00
C TYR A 6 0.35 -18.31 1.62
N LEU A 7 0.94 -17.88 0.50
CA LEU A 7 2.21 -18.41 -0.01
C LEU A 7 3.09 -17.28 -0.57
N GLY A 8 4.41 -17.47 -0.49
CA GLY A 8 5.36 -16.63 -1.22
C GLY A 8 5.23 -16.88 -2.73
N HIS A 9 4.89 -15.84 -3.50
CA HIS A 9 4.77 -15.91 -4.95
C HIS A 9 4.98 -14.54 -5.57
N ALA A 10 5.61 -14.53 -6.74
CA ALA A 10 5.76 -13.35 -7.57
C ALA A 10 5.58 -13.73 -9.04
N ALA A 11 5.12 -12.79 -9.84
CA ALA A 11 5.02 -12.95 -11.28
C ALA A 11 5.68 -11.74 -11.96
N THR A 12 6.45 -12.01 -13.01
CA THR A 12 7.02 -11.00 -13.88
C THR A 12 6.35 -11.12 -15.24
N LEU A 13 5.72 -10.03 -15.67
CA LEU A 13 5.15 -9.94 -17.01
C LEU A 13 6.07 -9.12 -17.90
N ALA A 14 6.21 -9.56 -19.15
CA ALA A 14 7.01 -8.86 -20.15
C ALA A 14 6.24 -8.75 -21.45
N THR A 15 6.57 -7.74 -22.26
CA THR A 15 6.09 -7.63 -23.63
C THR A 15 6.82 -8.61 -24.54
N ASP A 16 6.23 -8.96 -25.67
CA ASP A 16 6.86 -9.81 -26.68
C ASP A 16 8.23 -9.28 -27.09
N ARG A 17 8.36 -7.98 -27.26
CA ARG A 17 9.65 -7.32 -27.58
C ARG A 17 10.75 -7.64 -26.56
N VAL A 18 10.42 -7.71 -25.27
CA VAL A 18 11.38 -8.08 -24.22
C VAL A 18 11.66 -9.56 -24.26
N HIS A 19 10.64 -10.40 -24.45
CA HIS A 19 10.78 -11.85 -24.55
C HIS A 19 11.63 -12.27 -25.76
N GLU A 20 11.41 -11.67 -26.92
CA GLU A 20 12.15 -11.94 -28.16
C GLU A 20 13.67 -11.69 -28.03
N ALA A 21 14.08 -10.77 -27.14
CA ALA A 21 15.50 -10.52 -26.88
C ALA A 21 16.23 -11.73 -26.27
N PHE A 22 15.48 -12.65 -25.67
CA PHE A 22 16.02 -13.88 -25.06
C PHE A 22 15.88 -15.12 -25.97
N ILE A 23 15.32 -14.96 -27.18
CA ILE A 23 15.16 -16.05 -28.15
C ILE A 23 16.26 -15.96 -29.19
N GLY A 24 16.99 -17.07 -29.41
CA GLY A 24 18.03 -17.16 -30.42
C GLY A 24 18.93 -18.36 -30.20
N ASP A 25 19.74 -18.68 -31.21
CA ASP A 25 20.63 -19.86 -31.21
C ASP A 25 21.92 -19.66 -30.39
N SER A 26 22.17 -18.42 -29.96
CA SER A 26 23.36 -18.08 -29.16
C SER A 26 23.06 -18.19 -27.66
N GLN A 27 24.01 -18.80 -26.93
CA GLN A 27 23.95 -18.84 -25.45
C GLN A 27 23.87 -17.44 -24.79
N HIS A 28 24.29 -16.40 -25.50
CA HIS A 28 24.19 -15.01 -25.01
C HIS A 28 22.75 -14.49 -24.90
N HIS A 29 21.79 -15.11 -25.58
CA HIS A 29 20.37 -14.79 -25.49
C HIS A 29 19.69 -15.51 -24.32
N ALA A 30 20.31 -16.56 -23.76
CA ALA A 30 19.69 -17.34 -22.71
C ALA A 30 19.55 -16.54 -21.41
N PHE A 31 18.32 -16.43 -20.90
CA PHE A 31 18.06 -15.90 -19.57
C PHE A 31 18.30 -17.01 -18.52
N MET A 32 19.54 -17.05 -18.00
CA MET A 32 20.00 -18.10 -17.07
C MET A 32 19.49 -17.85 -15.65
N HIS A 33 18.17 -17.74 -15.49
CA HIS A 33 17.51 -17.53 -14.22
C HIS A 33 16.33 -18.49 -14.07
N GLY A 34 16.47 -19.48 -13.20
CA GLY A 34 15.46 -20.50 -12.94
C GLY A 34 15.46 -20.91 -11.47
N PRO A 35 14.83 -20.13 -10.55
CA PRO A 35 14.69 -20.51 -9.16
C PRO A 35 14.04 -21.89 -9.01
N THR A 36 14.49 -22.68 -8.02
CA THR A 36 14.02 -24.06 -7.79
C THR A 36 12.50 -24.18 -7.68
N PHE A 37 11.84 -23.19 -7.09
CA PHE A 37 10.38 -23.17 -6.92
C PHE A 37 9.62 -22.41 -8.02
N MET A 38 10.29 -22.07 -9.12
CA MET A 38 9.63 -21.43 -10.27
C MET A 38 8.53 -22.35 -10.82
N GLY A 39 7.38 -21.75 -11.16
CA GLY A 39 6.25 -22.48 -11.69
C GLY A 39 5.58 -23.44 -10.69
N ASN A 40 5.75 -23.22 -9.39
CA ASN A 40 5.13 -24.05 -8.36
C ASN A 40 3.60 -24.11 -8.56
N PRO A 41 3.02 -25.28 -8.91
CA PRO A 41 1.61 -25.36 -9.26
C PRO A 41 0.67 -25.02 -8.10
N LEU A 42 1.05 -25.31 -6.86
CA LEU A 42 0.28 -24.93 -5.69
C LEU A 42 0.22 -23.42 -5.53
N ALA A 43 1.35 -22.72 -5.63
CA ALA A 43 1.42 -21.27 -5.54
C ALA A 43 0.66 -20.59 -6.68
N CYS A 44 0.77 -21.14 -7.91
CA CYS A 44 0.00 -20.65 -9.06
C CYS A 44 -1.51 -20.84 -8.84
N ARG A 45 -1.95 -21.98 -8.30
CA ARG A 45 -3.37 -22.23 -8.01
C ARG A 45 -3.91 -21.27 -6.95
N VAL A 46 -3.16 -21.03 -5.88
CA VAL A 46 -3.54 -20.06 -4.85
C VAL A 46 -3.60 -18.64 -5.42
N ALA A 47 -2.66 -18.26 -6.29
CA ALA A 47 -2.68 -16.96 -6.95
C ALA A 47 -3.92 -16.79 -7.85
N LEU A 48 -4.26 -17.81 -8.64
CA LEU A 48 -5.47 -17.80 -9.48
C LEU A 48 -6.74 -17.66 -8.64
N GLU A 49 -6.82 -18.37 -7.51
CA GLU A 49 -7.96 -18.25 -6.61
C GLU A 49 -8.05 -16.87 -5.95
N SER A 50 -6.91 -16.29 -5.59
CA SER A 50 -6.85 -14.90 -5.07
C SER A 50 -7.36 -13.89 -6.10
N LEU A 51 -7.00 -14.05 -7.38
CA LEU A 51 -7.49 -13.21 -8.46
C LEU A 51 -9.00 -13.39 -8.70
N ARG A 52 -9.49 -14.64 -8.64
CA ARG A 52 -10.93 -14.93 -8.76
C ARG A 52 -11.73 -14.22 -7.67
N VAL A 53 -11.29 -14.32 -6.42
CA VAL A 53 -11.92 -13.61 -5.29
C VAL A 53 -11.86 -12.10 -5.48
N PHE A 54 -10.75 -11.57 -5.99
CA PHE A 54 -10.60 -10.15 -6.26
C PHE A 54 -11.65 -9.64 -7.27
N GLU A 55 -11.93 -10.42 -8.32
CA GLU A 55 -12.93 -10.08 -9.34
C GLU A 55 -14.36 -10.26 -8.79
N GLU A 56 -14.68 -11.41 -8.21
CA GLU A 56 -16.02 -11.73 -7.70
C GLU A 56 -16.48 -10.82 -6.56
N GLU A 57 -15.57 -10.40 -5.72
CA GLU A 57 -15.81 -9.49 -4.61
C GLU A 57 -15.75 -8.01 -5.00
N HIS A 58 -15.58 -7.70 -6.27
CA HIS A 58 -15.57 -6.34 -6.81
C HIS A 58 -14.55 -5.42 -6.11
N TYR A 59 -13.32 -5.91 -5.85
CA TYR A 59 -12.34 -5.15 -5.08
C TYR A 59 -11.96 -3.82 -5.68
N LEU A 60 -12.02 -3.64 -7.01
CA LEU A 60 -11.76 -2.33 -7.62
C LEU A 60 -12.77 -1.27 -7.17
N GLU A 61 -14.04 -1.65 -7.04
CA GLU A 61 -15.09 -0.75 -6.54
C GLU A 61 -14.89 -0.44 -5.06
N LYS A 62 -14.56 -1.45 -4.24
CA LYS A 62 -14.22 -1.28 -2.82
C LYS A 62 -13.02 -0.34 -2.64
N ILE A 63 -11.97 -0.51 -3.46
CA ILE A 63 -10.77 0.35 -3.44
C ILE A 63 -11.11 1.78 -3.84
N ALA A 64 -11.97 1.97 -4.85
CA ALA A 64 -12.42 3.29 -5.27
C ALA A 64 -13.20 4.02 -4.16
N ALA A 65 -14.13 3.33 -3.50
CA ALA A 65 -14.88 3.88 -2.37
C ALA A 65 -13.95 4.25 -1.20
N LEU A 66 -13.03 3.36 -0.83
CA LEU A 66 -12.04 3.60 0.21
C LEU A 66 -11.11 4.77 -0.13
N SER A 67 -10.71 4.90 -1.40
CA SER A 67 -9.93 6.03 -1.89
C SER A 67 -10.65 7.37 -1.68
N GLN A 68 -11.96 7.42 -1.95
CA GLN A 68 -12.77 8.63 -1.73
C GLN A 68 -12.80 9.03 -0.25
N VAL A 69 -12.94 8.06 0.66
CA VAL A 69 -12.90 8.34 2.11
C VAL A 69 -11.52 8.89 2.50
N LEU A 70 -10.44 8.25 2.06
CA LEU A 70 -9.08 8.72 2.36
C LEU A 70 -8.79 10.11 1.79
N GLN A 71 -9.28 10.42 0.58
CA GLN A 71 -9.15 11.75 -0.03
C GLN A 71 -9.87 12.80 0.81
N ARG A 72 -11.14 12.57 1.13
CA ARG A 72 -11.94 13.48 1.96
C ARG A 72 -11.30 13.71 3.34
N GLU A 73 -10.84 12.64 3.97
CA GLU A 73 -10.31 12.70 5.34
C GLU A 73 -8.92 13.33 5.44
N LEU A 74 -8.05 13.15 4.45
CA LEU A 74 -6.65 13.57 4.52
C LEU A 74 -6.28 14.59 3.45
N LEU A 75 -6.58 14.30 2.17
CA LEU A 75 -6.13 15.14 1.07
C LEU A 75 -6.87 16.48 1.02
N GLU A 76 -8.15 16.49 1.38
CA GLU A 76 -8.98 17.70 1.40
C GLU A 76 -8.90 18.48 2.73
N ASP A 77 -8.23 17.92 3.75
CA ASP A 77 -8.06 18.60 5.05
C ASP A 77 -7.05 19.75 4.92
N ALA A 78 -7.59 20.97 4.87
CA ALA A 78 -6.79 22.18 4.69
C ALA A 78 -5.86 22.46 5.89
N ALA A 79 -6.29 22.13 7.12
CA ALA A 79 -5.48 22.34 8.32
C ALA A 79 -4.28 21.40 8.36
N LEU A 80 -4.49 20.14 8.00
CA LEU A 80 -3.40 19.16 7.85
C LEU A 80 -2.39 19.61 6.80
N ARG A 81 -2.85 19.99 5.61
CA ARG A 81 -1.99 20.40 4.50
C ARG A 81 -1.23 21.69 4.75
N ALA A 82 -1.79 22.58 5.54
CA ALA A 82 -1.14 23.84 5.93
C ALA A 82 -0.19 23.68 7.14
N HIS A 83 -0.13 22.49 7.75
CA HIS A 83 0.69 22.28 8.95
C HIS A 83 2.19 22.37 8.62
N PRO A 84 3.01 23.15 9.38
CA PRO A 84 4.41 23.43 9.04
C PRO A 84 5.31 22.20 8.94
N ALA A 85 4.96 21.09 9.59
CA ALA A 85 5.73 19.85 9.49
C ALA A 85 5.36 19.01 8.27
N VAL A 86 4.22 19.27 7.60
CA VAL A 86 3.72 18.50 6.46
C VAL A 86 4.26 19.08 5.16
N ALA A 87 4.94 18.25 4.41
CA ALA A 87 5.48 18.60 3.08
C ALA A 87 4.46 18.29 1.97
N ASP A 88 3.74 17.17 2.09
CA ASP A 88 2.76 16.73 1.09
C ASP A 88 1.77 15.72 1.67
N VAL A 89 0.59 15.62 1.06
CA VAL A 89 -0.42 14.59 1.35
C VAL A 89 -0.87 13.96 0.03
N ARG A 90 -0.79 12.65 -0.05
CA ARG A 90 -1.11 11.89 -1.27
C ARG A 90 -2.04 10.71 -0.97
N VAL A 91 -2.93 10.43 -1.90
CA VAL A 91 -3.80 9.24 -1.88
C VAL A 91 -3.74 8.57 -3.24
N LEU A 92 -3.50 7.27 -3.25
CA LEU A 92 -3.56 6.42 -4.44
C LEU A 92 -4.23 5.10 -4.09
N GLY A 93 -5.42 4.86 -4.63
CA GLY A 93 -6.23 3.69 -4.28
C GLY A 93 -6.45 3.61 -2.76
N ALA A 94 -6.16 2.47 -2.18
CA ALA A 94 -6.28 2.22 -0.73
C ALA A 94 -5.07 2.72 0.09
N THR A 95 -4.17 3.51 -0.48
CA THR A 95 -2.97 3.99 0.21
C THR A 95 -3.04 5.49 0.39
N ALA A 96 -2.83 5.96 1.61
CA ALA A 96 -2.66 7.37 1.91
C ALA A 96 -1.32 7.62 2.62
N VAL A 97 -0.68 8.74 2.27
CA VAL A 97 0.63 9.14 2.80
C VAL A 97 0.59 10.59 3.20
N ILE A 98 1.04 10.88 4.42
CA ILE A 98 1.42 12.23 4.86
C ILE A 98 2.96 12.26 4.88
N GLU A 99 3.54 13.07 4.01
CA GLU A 99 4.97 13.30 3.95
C GLU A 99 5.34 14.50 4.80
N THR A 100 6.35 14.36 5.65
CA THR A 100 6.88 15.44 6.47
C THR A 100 8.20 15.96 5.91
N HIS A 101 8.60 17.19 6.29
CA HIS A 101 9.88 17.75 5.86
C HIS A 101 11.08 16.97 6.42
N GLY A 102 10.93 16.37 7.61
CA GLY A 102 11.96 15.54 8.24
C GLY A 102 11.35 14.42 9.08
N SER A 103 12.10 13.33 9.28
CA SER A 103 11.66 12.14 10.03
C SER A 103 11.41 12.42 11.52
N GLU A 104 12.07 13.44 12.08
CA GLU A 104 11.92 13.90 13.46
C GLU A 104 10.47 14.33 13.78
N ALA A 105 9.75 14.82 12.77
CA ALA A 105 8.34 15.17 12.91
C ALA A 105 7.43 13.98 13.26
N LEU A 106 7.90 12.76 13.01
CA LEU A 106 7.18 11.51 13.27
C LEU A 106 7.69 10.76 14.50
N ALA A 107 8.64 11.35 15.24
CA ALA A 107 9.20 10.72 16.45
C ALA A 107 8.11 10.54 17.51
N GLY A 108 7.81 9.29 17.88
CA GLY A 108 6.77 8.95 18.86
C GLY A 108 5.38 8.65 18.28
N VAL A 109 5.11 8.90 16.99
CA VAL A 109 3.79 8.68 16.37
C VAL A 109 3.26 7.26 16.57
N ALA A 110 4.13 6.25 16.54
CA ALA A 110 3.70 4.87 16.73
C ALA A 110 3.17 4.59 18.15
N ALA A 111 3.77 5.20 19.18
CA ALA A 111 3.28 5.10 20.56
C ALA A 111 1.98 5.89 20.74
N PHE A 112 1.90 7.09 20.17
CA PHE A 112 0.70 7.93 20.16
C PHE A 112 -0.49 7.22 19.50
N ALA A 113 -0.28 6.57 18.38
CA ALA A 113 -1.31 5.85 17.66
C ALA A 113 -1.78 4.60 18.43
N ARG A 114 -0.85 3.81 18.98
CA ARG A 114 -1.22 2.64 19.80
C ARG A 114 -2.06 3.01 21.01
N ALA A 115 -1.76 4.12 21.68
CA ALA A 115 -2.55 4.61 22.80
C ALA A 115 -4.01 4.98 22.39
N ARG A 116 -4.27 5.13 21.09
CA ARG A 116 -5.59 5.43 20.50
C ARG A 116 -6.19 4.23 19.73
N GLY A 117 -5.65 3.03 19.95
CA GLY A 117 -6.16 1.81 19.32
C GLY A 117 -5.83 1.66 17.84
N VAL A 118 -4.85 2.42 17.32
CA VAL A 118 -4.46 2.39 15.91
C VAL A 118 -3.00 1.96 15.77
N TRP A 119 -2.73 1.08 14.82
CA TRP A 119 -1.38 0.69 14.46
C TRP A 119 -0.88 1.55 13.30
N LEU A 120 0.10 2.42 13.56
CA LEU A 120 0.80 3.20 12.54
C LEU A 120 2.31 2.92 12.63
N ARG A 121 2.94 2.78 11.47
CA ARG A 121 4.38 2.56 11.35
C ARG A 121 4.97 3.54 10.34
N PRO A 122 5.60 4.64 10.79
CA PRO A 122 6.26 5.56 9.87
C PRO A 122 7.46 4.91 9.21
N ILE A 123 7.78 5.32 8.00
CA ILE A 123 9.01 4.95 7.27
C ILE A 123 9.73 6.24 6.89
N GLY A 124 10.88 6.50 7.54
CA GLY A 124 11.59 7.75 7.34
C GLY A 124 10.68 8.95 7.63
N ARG A 125 10.41 9.77 6.64
CA ARG A 125 9.56 10.96 6.73
C ARG A 125 8.10 10.73 6.28
N TRP A 126 7.69 9.49 6.07
CA TRP A 126 6.34 9.15 5.60
C TRP A 126 5.52 8.50 6.70
N LEU A 127 4.40 9.11 7.04
CA LEU A 127 3.33 8.49 7.80
C LEU A 127 2.28 7.99 6.81
N TYR A 128 2.10 6.69 6.73
CA TYR A 128 1.20 6.10 5.75
C TYR A 128 0.21 5.13 6.39
N THR A 129 -0.88 4.89 5.67
CA THR A 129 -1.83 3.82 5.96
C THR A 129 -2.18 3.06 4.68
N MET A 130 -2.39 1.77 4.83
CA MET A 130 -2.87 0.85 3.79
C MET A 130 -3.90 -0.08 4.44
N PRO A 131 -5.11 0.41 4.71
CA PRO A 131 -6.14 -0.40 5.35
C PRO A 131 -6.58 -1.55 4.45
N ALA A 132 -7.13 -2.60 5.07
CA ALA A 132 -7.72 -3.70 4.32
C ALA A 132 -8.88 -3.20 3.46
N TYR A 133 -9.09 -3.80 2.27
CA TYR A 133 -10.16 -3.40 1.35
C TYR A 133 -11.58 -3.63 1.90
N ILE A 134 -11.69 -4.39 2.99
CA ILE A 134 -12.94 -4.63 3.72
C ILE A 134 -13.12 -3.72 4.93
N ALA A 135 -12.19 -2.78 5.17
CA ALA A 135 -12.32 -1.85 6.28
C ALA A 135 -13.54 -0.95 6.08
N THR A 136 -14.26 -0.72 7.17
CA THR A 136 -15.44 0.15 7.20
C THR A 136 -15.03 1.63 7.21
N ASP A 137 -15.92 2.50 6.78
CA ASP A 137 -15.71 3.96 6.83
C ASP A 137 -15.37 4.44 8.25
N ALA A 138 -15.98 3.84 9.28
CA ALA A 138 -15.69 4.16 10.68
C ALA A 138 -14.25 3.81 11.07
N GLU A 139 -13.75 2.65 10.64
CA GLU A 139 -12.36 2.24 10.89
C GLU A 139 -11.37 3.14 10.13
N ILE A 140 -11.69 3.49 8.88
CA ILE A 140 -10.87 4.43 8.11
C ILE A 140 -10.84 5.80 8.79
N THR A 141 -11.99 6.33 9.21
CA THR A 141 -12.09 7.60 9.92
C THR A 141 -11.31 7.56 11.25
N GLN A 142 -11.33 6.43 11.96
CA GLN A 142 -10.50 6.27 13.17
C GLN A 142 -9.01 6.36 12.85
N ILE A 143 -8.56 5.65 11.82
CA ILE A 143 -7.15 5.66 11.41
C ILE A 143 -6.72 7.06 10.98
N THR A 144 -7.46 7.68 10.07
CA THR A 144 -7.16 9.03 9.55
C THR A 144 -7.27 10.09 10.63
N GLY A 145 -8.25 9.97 11.54
CA GLY A 145 -8.40 10.83 12.70
C GLY A 145 -7.15 10.81 13.60
N VAL A 146 -6.61 9.63 13.88
CA VAL A 146 -5.36 9.51 14.67
C VAL A 146 -4.15 10.06 13.89
N MET A 147 -4.09 9.88 12.58
CA MET A 147 -3.03 10.47 11.74
C MET A 147 -3.08 12.00 11.78
N LYS A 148 -4.27 12.60 11.68
CA LYS A 148 -4.47 14.06 11.77
C LYS A 148 -4.16 14.59 13.18
N ALA A 149 -4.66 13.91 14.21
CA ALA A 149 -4.47 14.30 15.61
C ALA A 149 -2.98 14.40 15.99
N TRP A 150 -2.11 13.58 15.40
CA TRP A 150 -0.66 13.69 15.60
C TRP A 150 -0.12 15.07 15.25
N PHE A 151 -0.59 15.66 14.17
CA PHE A 151 -0.15 17.00 13.72
C PHE A 151 -0.93 18.12 14.39
N LEU A 152 -2.23 17.96 14.58
CA LEU A 152 -3.10 19.05 15.00
C LEU A 152 -3.25 19.17 16.52
N GLU A 153 -3.02 18.08 17.28
CA GLU A 153 -3.22 18.04 18.74
C GLU A 153 -1.95 17.80 19.54
N ALA A 154 -1.00 17.02 19.05
CA ALA A 154 0.12 16.48 19.82
C ALA A 154 1.24 17.49 20.16
N ARG A 155 1.15 18.74 19.73
CA ARG A 155 2.17 19.78 19.94
C ARG A 155 1.62 21.04 20.59
N ARG A 156 0.84 20.89 21.65
CA ARG A 156 0.60 21.96 22.60
C ARG A 156 1.43 21.79 23.87
#